data_decce0620ff290c87d33d9134afdb6cb
#
_entry.id   decce0620ff290c87d33d9134afdb6cb
#
_cell.length_a   1.000
_cell.length_b   1.000
_cell.length_c   1.000
_cell.angle_alpha   90.00
_cell.angle_beta   90.00
_cell.angle_gamma   90.00
#
_symmetry.space_group_name_H-M   'P 1'
#
loop_
_entity.id
_entity.type
_entity.pdbx_description
1 polymer ?
#
loop_
_entity_poly.entity_id
_entity_poly.type
_entity_poly.pdbx_seq_one_letter_code
_entity_poly.pdbx_strand_id
1 'polypeptide(L)'
;MAEKIPSWPKVTIRLYDDHNAEVKIAGRSHPVNHHDPRQAAIQLVSERAAQLGRAVKATAVESDGASWPLIIHPDGQVEAIEADSGRGRNGGQKPIWPIIVAMVVGCVLVIGTILFVAVIKPNLHKKPTVTASPLLPSLPAPQVTPDEFPPGNVPPGFTTHAGWTVNIAENTSPAIKPDGTEVAILTADGKVAVFDANGKVLWQDEVPNDAESPVYTTIDGKLVLAVATQDTLIYWAGGGAEPKKIGLPDGAKVQFFGKSPLITLSGTGGAMVMSGGELKAVPNQPRLSTILLAEGDRALMSQYHGPLFWSAPDKPLQKIIPQKPGGAITDKPQQVLAASPDYALAIWQTKDPEKVIPTVHSTASGKVVAVCQPASATDVQSWDWVPDPNRRMAAWGECLINLATPGTVRIQDFHPLSITSPFIYGTIGSKLYAVTPGKPQHLLDPAPVRPWGIAGNHAIIVFASVLYALNPVPR
;
A
#
# COMPACT_ATOMS: atom_id res chain seq x y z
N MET A 1 21.95 0.45 29.99
CA MET A 1 21.01 1.58 30.10
C MET A 1 19.77 1.16 29.32
N ALA A 2 18.64 0.98 30.01
CA ALA A 2 17.37 0.65 29.31
C ALA A 2 16.96 1.87 28.46
N GLU A 3 16.80 1.67 27.17
CA GLU A 3 16.39 2.70 26.23
C GLU A 3 14.98 3.17 26.60
N LYS A 4 14.84 4.48 26.90
CA LYS A 4 13.56 5.05 27.34
C LYS A 4 12.59 5.10 26.16
N ILE A 5 11.68 4.13 26.07
CA ILE A 5 10.67 4.08 25.02
C ILE A 5 9.71 5.28 25.16
N PRO A 6 9.55 6.11 24.12
CA PRO A 6 8.66 7.26 24.16
C PRO A 6 7.20 6.85 24.40
N SER A 7 6.41 7.73 25.03
CA SER A 7 4.98 7.51 25.33
C SER A 7 4.04 7.77 24.14
N TRP A 8 4.56 8.25 23.02
CA TRP A 8 3.80 8.50 21.78
C TRP A 8 4.26 7.54 20.66
N PRO A 9 3.36 6.98 19.81
CA PRO A 9 1.90 7.18 19.83
C PRO A 9 1.26 6.52 21.05
N LYS A 10 0.18 7.11 21.58
CA LYS A 10 -0.62 6.48 22.61
C LYS A 10 -1.43 5.34 21.95
N VAL A 11 -1.18 4.11 22.37
CA VAL A 11 -1.85 2.91 21.87
C VAL A 11 -2.71 2.31 22.98
N THR A 12 -3.97 2.02 22.66
CA THR A 12 -4.88 1.28 23.55
C THR A 12 -5.48 0.12 22.76
N ILE A 13 -5.37 -1.09 23.28
CA ILE A 13 -6.02 -2.29 22.76
C ILE A 13 -7.16 -2.61 23.71
N ARG A 14 -8.39 -2.64 23.25
CA ARG A 14 -9.56 -3.00 24.04
C ARG A 14 -10.18 -4.28 23.48
N LEU A 15 -10.26 -5.29 24.31
CA LEU A 15 -10.94 -6.56 24.01
C LEU A 15 -12.38 -6.44 24.48
N TYR A 16 -13.33 -6.76 23.60
CA TYR A 16 -14.77 -6.73 23.93
C TYR A 16 -15.30 -8.14 24.18
N ASP A 17 -14.88 -9.09 23.38
CA ASP A 17 -15.25 -10.51 23.46
C ASP A 17 -14.19 -11.38 22.75
N ASP A 18 -14.48 -12.68 22.58
CA ASP A 18 -13.56 -13.66 22.00
C ASP A 18 -13.30 -13.48 20.49
N HIS A 19 -14.00 -12.54 19.82
CA HIS A 19 -13.87 -12.31 18.39
C HIS A 19 -13.66 -10.84 18.05
N ASN A 20 -13.91 -9.92 18.98
CA ASN A 20 -13.91 -8.49 18.72
C ASN A 20 -12.94 -7.73 19.62
N ALA A 21 -12.12 -6.90 19.01
CA ALA A 21 -11.26 -5.94 19.69
C ALA A 21 -11.27 -4.58 18.98
N GLU A 22 -10.79 -3.58 19.65
CA GLU A 22 -10.52 -2.24 19.11
C GLU A 22 -9.09 -1.84 19.44
N VAL A 23 -8.34 -1.45 18.41
CA VAL A 23 -7.01 -0.87 18.59
C VAL A 23 -7.10 0.62 18.32
N LYS A 24 -6.82 1.44 19.33
CA LYS A 24 -6.78 2.90 19.18
C LYS A 24 -5.35 3.38 19.15
N ILE A 25 -4.90 3.93 18.01
CA ILE A 25 -3.54 4.43 17.81
C ILE A 25 -3.61 5.93 17.55
N ALA A 26 -2.94 6.72 18.39
CA ALA A 26 -2.91 8.19 18.29
C ALA A 26 -4.31 8.83 18.14
N GLY A 27 -5.31 8.25 18.81
CA GLY A 27 -6.69 8.73 18.78
C GLY A 27 -7.58 8.11 17.69
N ARG A 28 -7.02 7.40 16.71
CA ARG A 28 -7.79 6.69 15.66
C ARG A 28 -8.15 5.29 16.11
N SER A 29 -9.40 4.92 15.85
CA SER A 29 -9.97 3.62 16.19
C SER A 29 -9.88 2.67 15.00
N HIS A 30 -9.39 1.45 15.26
CA HIS A 30 -9.28 0.37 14.29
C HIS A 30 -10.03 -0.84 14.87
N PRO A 31 -11.23 -1.14 14.37
CA PRO A 31 -11.95 -2.34 14.81
C PRO A 31 -11.22 -3.58 14.29
N VAL A 32 -11.13 -4.60 15.15
CA VAL A 32 -10.51 -5.90 14.86
C VAL A 32 -11.56 -6.96 15.09
N ASN A 33 -11.92 -7.69 14.03
CA ASN A 33 -12.81 -8.85 14.11
C ASN A 33 -12.03 -10.07 13.62
N HIS A 34 -11.67 -10.96 14.54
CA HIS A 34 -10.82 -12.10 14.24
C HIS A 34 -11.10 -13.24 15.24
N HIS A 35 -10.85 -14.49 14.86
CA HIS A 35 -10.99 -15.64 15.76
C HIS A 35 -10.02 -15.58 16.97
N ASP A 36 -8.91 -14.86 16.82
CA ASP A 36 -8.02 -14.47 17.92
C ASP A 36 -7.81 -12.94 17.84
N PRO A 37 -8.69 -12.16 18.49
CA PRO A 37 -8.64 -10.70 18.42
C PRO A 37 -7.44 -10.12 19.16
N ARG A 38 -6.86 -10.85 20.13
CA ARG A 38 -5.66 -10.44 20.85
C ARG A 38 -4.44 -10.45 19.93
N GLN A 39 -4.24 -11.56 19.25
CA GLN A 39 -3.13 -11.71 18.31
C GLN A 39 -3.25 -10.72 17.16
N ALA A 40 -4.43 -10.56 16.58
CA ALA A 40 -4.64 -9.61 15.49
C ALA A 40 -4.43 -8.14 15.93
N ALA A 41 -4.84 -7.79 17.15
CA ALA A 41 -4.59 -6.46 17.71
C ALA A 41 -3.09 -6.21 17.95
N ILE A 42 -2.36 -7.19 18.49
CA ILE A 42 -0.91 -7.11 18.68
C ILE A 42 -0.20 -6.97 17.33
N GLN A 43 -0.61 -7.72 16.33
CA GLN A 43 -0.05 -7.65 14.98
C GLN A 43 -0.24 -6.26 14.37
N LEU A 44 -1.42 -5.67 14.46
CA LEU A 44 -1.71 -4.32 13.97
C LEU A 44 -0.82 -3.26 14.67
N VAL A 45 -0.58 -3.41 15.96
CA VAL A 45 0.31 -2.51 16.71
C VAL A 45 1.78 -2.76 16.36
N SER A 46 2.20 -4.01 16.16
CA SER A 46 3.57 -4.33 15.75
C SER A 46 3.90 -3.83 14.36
N GLU A 47 2.95 -3.90 13.42
CA GLU A 47 3.06 -3.28 12.10
C GLU A 47 3.29 -1.76 12.23
N ARG A 48 2.56 -1.10 13.15
CA ARG A 48 2.78 0.32 13.43
C ARG A 48 4.12 0.58 14.11
N ALA A 49 4.55 -0.29 15.03
CA ALA A 49 5.87 -0.22 15.65
C ALA A 49 6.99 -0.40 14.61
N ALA A 50 6.81 -1.31 13.65
CA ALA A 50 7.73 -1.50 12.53
C ALA A 50 7.80 -0.26 11.63
N GLN A 51 6.66 0.37 11.30
CA GLN A 51 6.63 1.63 10.58
C GLN A 51 7.37 2.76 11.31
N LEU A 52 7.30 2.77 12.63
CA LEU A 52 8.00 3.75 13.48
C LEU A 52 9.47 3.38 13.73
N GLY A 53 9.92 2.19 13.31
CA GLY A 53 11.28 1.68 13.52
C GLY A 53 11.65 1.50 14.99
N ARG A 54 10.67 1.39 15.91
CA ARG A 54 10.88 1.29 17.36
C ARG A 54 9.71 0.63 18.06
N ALA A 55 9.96 0.10 19.26
CA ALA A 55 8.91 -0.39 20.12
C ALA A 55 7.94 0.73 20.56
N VAL A 56 6.67 0.39 20.75
CA VAL A 56 5.61 1.29 21.21
C VAL A 56 5.04 0.82 22.53
N LYS A 57 4.67 1.77 23.40
CA LYS A 57 3.91 1.50 24.61
C LYS A 57 2.43 1.39 24.28
N ALA A 58 1.82 0.30 24.71
CA ALA A 58 0.39 0.06 24.57
C ALA A 58 -0.24 -0.21 25.95
N THR A 59 -1.54 0.04 26.08
CA THR A 59 -2.34 -0.41 27.21
C THR A 59 -3.39 -1.38 26.68
N ALA A 60 -3.31 -2.63 27.11
CA ALA A 60 -4.37 -3.60 26.84
C ALA A 60 -5.45 -3.47 27.93
N VAL A 61 -6.70 -3.47 27.52
CA VAL A 61 -7.88 -3.43 28.39
C VAL A 61 -8.74 -4.65 28.08
N GLU A 62 -8.91 -5.54 29.04
CA GLU A 62 -9.74 -6.73 28.92
C GLU A 62 -11.24 -6.42 29.05
N SER A 63 -12.09 -7.36 28.67
CA SER A 63 -13.54 -7.22 28.76
C SER A 63 -14.06 -7.02 30.20
N ASP A 64 -13.31 -7.48 31.20
CA ASP A 64 -13.59 -7.27 32.63
C ASP A 64 -13.11 -5.92 33.17
N GLY A 65 -12.47 -5.11 32.32
CA GLY A 65 -11.92 -3.79 32.65
C GLY A 65 -10.51 -3.82 33.23
N ALA A 66 -9.89 -4.98 33.39
CA ALA A 66 -8.49 -5.07 33.78
C ALA A 66 -7.60 -4.43 32.71
N SER A 67 -6.55 -3.70 33.14
CA SER A 67 -5.67 -3.00 32.19
C SER A 67 -4.21 -3.34 32.45
N TRP A 68 -3.46 -3.56 31.37
CA TRP A 68 -2.09 -4.01 31.41
C TRP A 68 -1.23 -3.12 30.51
N PRO A 69 -0.20 -2.46 31.04
CA PRO A 69 0.76 -1.72 30.23
C PRO A 69 1.73 -2.69 29.56
N LEU A 70 1.90 -2.54 28.24
CA LEU A 70 2.71 -3.41 27.40
C LEU A 70 3.70 -2.58 26.59
N ILE A 71 4.80 -3.22 26.20
CA ILE A 71 5.69 -2.76 25.14
C ILE A 71 5.53 -3.75 23.99
N ILE A 72 5.22 -3.23 22.79
CA ILE A 72 5.09 -4.04 21.58
C ILE A 72 6.22 -3.64 20.63
N HIS A 73 7.04 -4.63 20.28
CA HIS A 73 8.20 -4.48 19.41
C HIS A 73 7.81 -4.61 17.92
N PRO A 74 8.64 -4.07 17.01
CA PRO A 74 8.43 -4.21 15.57
C PRO A 74 8.38 -5.65 15.04
N ASP A 75 8.97 -6.59 15.76
CA ASP A 75 9.00 -8.02 15.46
C ASP A 75 7.80 -8.79 16.06
N GLY A 76 6.85 -8.08 16.68
CA GLY A 76 5.68 -8.66 17.33
C GLY A 76 5.93 -9.19 18.75
N GLN A 77 7.13 -9.07 19.28
CA GLN A 77 7.38 -9.42 20.69
C GLN A 77 6.65 -8.45 21.62
N VAL A 78 6.07 -8.99 22.69
CA VAL A 78 5.32 -8.23 23.70
C VAL A 78 5.99 -8.39 25.04
N GLU A 79 6.35 -7.26 25.67
CA GLU A 79 6.89 -7.21 27.02
C GLU A 79 5.86 -6.56 27.96
N ALA A 80 5.60 -7.16 29.11
CA ALA A 80 4.80 -6.52 30.16
C ALA A 80 5.67 -5.51 30.93
N ILE A 81 5.15 -4.29 31.10
CA ILE A 81 5.81 -3.30 31.96
C ILE A 81 5.42 -3.62 33.40
N GLU A 82 6.37 -4.08 34.21
CA GLU A 82 6.14 -4.22 35.65
C GLU A 82 5.87 -2.80 36.23
N ALA A 83 4.65 -2.62 36.72
CA ALA A 83 4.32 -1.40 37.44
C ALA A 83 5.12 -1.40 38.74
N ASP A 84 5.97 -0.41 38.90
CA ASP A 84 6.70 -0.16 40.15
C ASP A 84 5.67 0.02 41.29
N SER A 85 5.48 -1.06 42.07
CA SER A 85 4.44 -1.15 43.08
C SER A 85 4.84 -0.37 44.31
N GLY A 86 4.63 0.96 44.24
CA GLY A 86 4.56 1.83 45.42
C GLY A 86 3.31 1.55 46.23
N ARG A 87 3.44 0.71 47.26
CA ARG A 87 2.57 0.56 48.46
C ARG A 87 1.05 0.68 48.28
N GLY A 88 0.37 -0.46 48.33
CA GLY A 88 -1.08 -0.59 48.61
C GLY A 88 -1.50 -2.05 48.78
N ARG A 89 -1.56 -2.49 50.01
CA ARG A 89 -2.03 -3.80 50.55
C ARG A 89 -3.36 -4.26 49.98
N ASN A 90 -3.47 -5.45 49.33
CA ASN A 90 -4.27 -6.59 49.78
C ASN A 90 -4.37 -7.70 48.74
N GLY A 91 -4.08 -8.92 49.18
CA GLY A 91 -4.80 -10.17 48.87
C GLY A 91 -4.75 -10.77 47.47
N GLY A 92 -3.81 -11.69 47.26
CA GLY A 92 -4.05 -13.01 46.68
C GLY A 92 -4.57 -13.18 45.28
N GLN A 93 -3.69 -13.30 44.34
CA GLN A 93 -3.62 -14.36 43.30
C GLN A 93 -2.53 -13.99 42.32
N LYS A 94 -1.50 -14.83 42.18
CA LYS A 94 -0.45 -14.62 41.19
C LYS A 94 -1.05 -14.82 39.80
N PRO A 95 -0.88 -13.87 38.85
CA PRO A 95 -1.45 -14.03 37.51
C PRO A 95 -0.71 -15.14 36.76
N ILE A 96 -1.49 -16.03 36.14
CA ILE A 96 -1.04 -17.20 35.36
C ILE A 96 -0.48 -16.77 33.98
N TRP A 97 -0.59 -15.49 33.65
CA TRP A 97 -0.25 -14.89 32.35
C TRP A 97 1.20 -15.11 31.88
N PRO A 98 2.28 -14.95 32.68
CA PRO A 98 3.65 -15.12 32.17
C PRO A 98 3.95 -16.58 31.75
N ILE A 99 3.22 -17.56 32.29
CA ILE A 99 3.42 -18.96 31.93
C ILE A 99 2.75 -19.29 30.60
N ILE A 100 1.63 -18.65 30.27
CA ILE A 100 0.89 -18.86 29.01
C ILE A 100 1.66 -18.24 27.84
N VAL A 101 2.25 -17.05 28.00
CA VAL A 101 3.04 -16.39 26.95
C VAL A 101 4.32 -17.20 26.64
N ALA A 102 4.99 -17.73 27.66
CA ALA A 102 6.17 -18.57 27.46
C ALA A 102 5.84 -19.93 26.80
N MET A 103 4.65 -20.49 27.03
CA MET A 103 4.22 -21.76 26.45
C MET A 103 3.80 -21.61 24.99
N VAL A 104 3.15 -20.51 24.61
CA VAL A 104 2.75 -20.23 23.20
C VAL A 104 3.97 -19.99 22.32
N VAL A 105 4.96 -19.23 22.79
CA VAL A 105 6.21 -18.97 22.04
C VAL A 105 7.03 -20.27 21.88
N GLY A 106 7.06 -21.13 22.89
CA GLY A 106 7.76 -22.42 22.82
C GLY A 106 7.12 -23.41 21.84
N CYS A 107 5.80 -23.48 21.78
CA CYS A 107 5.08 -24.38 20.86
C CYS A 107 5.19 -23.96 19.40
N VAL A 108 5.18 -22.66 19.10
CA VAL A 108 5.29 -22.15 17.72
C VAL A 108 6.68 -22.44 17.13
N LEU A 109 7.75 -22.33 17.91
CA LEU A 109 9.12 -22.63 17.43
C LEU A 109 9.33 -24.14 17.18
N VAL A 110 8.77 -25.03 18.00
CA VAL A 110 8.93 -26.47 17.82
C VAL A 110 8.09 -27.00 16.65
N ILE A 111 6.86 -26.51 16.49
CA ILE A 111 5.97 -26.90 15.39
C ILE A 111 6.48 -26.35 14.06
N GLY A 112 6.99 -25.11 14.03
CA GLY A 112 7.56 -24.49 12.83
C GLY A 112 8.77 -25.24 12.29
N THR A 113 9.67 -25.71 13.15
CA THR A 113 10.85 -26.49 12.74
C THR A 113 10.51 -27.90 12.25
N ILE A 114 9.54 -28.56 12.83
CA ILE A 114 9.11 -29.91 12.42
C ILE A 114 8.38 -29.87 11.07
N LEU A 115 7.51 -28.86 10.84
CA LEU A 115 6.83 -28.66 9.55
C LEU A 115 7.80 -28.28 8.43
N PHE A 116 8.81 -27.45 8.72
CA PHE A 116 9.82 -27.06 7.72
C PHE A 116 10.63 -28.26 7.21
N VAL A 117 11.00 -29.19 8.08
CA VAL A 117 11.82 -30.36 7.69
C VAL A 117 10.98 -31.47 7.05
N ALA A 118 9.72 -31.64 7.45
CA ALA A 118 8.87 -32.74 7.00
C ALA A 118 8.07 -32.45 5.71
N VAL A 119 7.67 -31.19 5.47
CA VAL A 119 6.74 -30.84 4.38
C VAL A 119 7.43 -30.16 3.19
N ILE A 120 8.46 -29.36 3.42
CA ILE A 120 9.08 -28.55 2.35
C ILE A 120 10.14 -29.35 1.56
N LYS A 121 10.91 -30.24 2.19
CA LYS A 121 11.94 -31.04 1.48
C LYS A 121 11.42 -32.00 0.39
N PRO A 122 10.25 -32.66 0.49
CA PRO A 122 9.80 -33.57 -0.55
C PRO A 122 9.24 -32.91 -1.81
N ASN A 123 8.81 -31.65 -1.75
CA ASN A 123 8.11 -31.01 -2.87
C ASN A 123 8.99 -30.20 -3.84
N LEU A 124 10.26 -30.04 -3.52
CA LEU A 124 11.22 -29.28 -4.37
C LEU A 124 11.70 -30.02 -5.63
N HIS A 125 11.28 -31.27 -5.87
CA HIS A 125 11.78 -32.07 -6.99
C HIS A 125 10.70 -32.60 -7.95
N LYS A 126 9.49 -32.09 -7.97
CA LYS A 126 8.51 -32.45 -9.01
C LYS A 126 8.58 -31.47 -10.18
N LYS A 127 9.22 -31.90 -11.27
CA LYS A 127 9.08 -31.24 -12.58
C LYS A 127 7.60 -31.26 -13.01
N PRO A 128 7.02 -30.14 -13.42
CA PRO A 128 5.67 -30.14 -13.95
C PRO A 128 5.65 -30.86 -15.30
N THR A 129 4.83 -31.89 -15.41
CA THR A 129 4.51 -32.52 -16.68
C THR A 129 3.49 -31.63 -17.38
N VAL A 130 3.89 -31.03 -18.49
CA VAL A 130 3.01 -30.23 -19.34
C VAL A 130 1.99 -31.18 -20.02
N THR A 131 0.77 -31.22 -19.51
CA THR A 131 -0.38 -31.81 -20.20
C THR A 131 -1.07 -30.71 -20.98
N ALA A 132 -1.15 -30.86 -22.31
CA ALA A 132 -1.89 -29.93 -23.14
C ALA A 132 -3.36 -29.92 -22.71
N SER A 133 -3.81 -28.75 -22.22
CA SER A 133 -5.21 -28.56 -21.83
C SER A 133 -6.11 -28.52 -23.07
N PRO A 134 -7.31 -29.14 -23.04
CA PRO A 134 -8.30 -29.01 -24.10
C PRO A 134 -8.73 -27.53 -24.20
N LEU A 135 -8.99 -27.07 -25.43
CA LEU A 135 -9.56 -25.75 -25.71
C LEU A 135 -10.82 -25.56 -24.86
N LEU A 136 -10.72 -24.71 -23.84
CA LEU A 136 -11.86 -24.32 -23.02
C LEU A 136 -12.88 -23.56 -23.90
N PRO A 137 -14.19 -23.77 -23.71
CA PRO A 137 -15.20 -22.99 -24.40
C PRO A 137 -14.98 -21.50 -24.09
N SER A 138 -15.04 -20.66 -25.12
CA SER A 138 -14.85 -19.21 -24.94
C SER A 138 -15.89 -18.68 -23.95
N LEU A 139 -15.42 -18.04 -22.88
CA LEU A 139 -16.29 -17.41 -21.88
C LEU A 139 -17.18 -16.34 -22.56
N PRO A 140 -18.46 -16.19 -22.17
CA PRO A 140 -19.27 -15.10 -22.69
C PRO A 140 -18.65 -13.75 -22.35
N ALA A 141 -18.54 -12.88 -23.35
CA ALA A 141 -17.96 -11.55 -23.15
C ALA A 141 -18.86 -10.68 -22.25
N PRO A 142 -18.29 -9.82 -21.39
CA PRO A 142 -19.05 -8.85 -20.62
C PRO A 142 -19.87 -7.95 -21.56
N GLN A 143 -21.09 -7.59 -21.13
CA GLN A 143 -21.90 -6.66 -21.90
C GLN A 143 -21.37 -5.25 -21.76
N VAL A 144 -21.11 -4.59 -22.87
CA VAL A 144 -20.61 -3.22 -22.95
C VAL A 144 -21.64 -2.39 -23.71
N THR A 145 -22.16 -1.33 -23.08
CA THR A 145 -23.20 -0.47 -23.67
C THR A 145 -22.83 1.01 -23.49
N PRO A 146 -23.16 1.89 -24.46
CA PRO A 146 -23.17 3.33 -24.21
C PRO A 146 -24.26 3.69 -23.19
N ASP A 147 -23.98 4.66 -22.32
CA ASP A 147 -24.94 5.08 -21.30
C ASP A 147 -24.69 6.54 -20.85
N GLU A 148 -25.65 7.09 -20.11
CA GLU A 148 -25.56 8.40 -19.49
C GLU A 148 -25.01 8.25 -18.06
N PHE A 149 -24.07 9.12 -17.67
CA PHE A 149 -23.54 9.12 -16.32
C PHE A 149 -24.53 9.74 -15.33
N PRO A 150 -25.16 8.96 -14.43
CA PRO A 150 -26.32 9.41 -13.65
C PRO A 150 -26.08 10.62 -12.76
N PRO A 151 -24.91 10.79 -12.09
CA PRO A 151 -24.67 11.93 -11.20
C PRO A 151 -24.63 13.30 -11.88
N GLY A 152 -24.41 13.35 -13.20
CA GLY A 152 -24.38 14.58 -13.96
C GLY A 152 -23.12 15.45 -13.83
N ASN A 153 -22.35 15.29 -12.76
CA ASN A 153 -21.08 15.98 -12.59
C ASN A 153 -19.94 15.16 -13.14
N VAL A 154 -19.20 15.73 -14.07
CA VAL A 154 -18.12 15.06 -14.79
C VAL A 154 -16.81 15.82 -14.67
N PRO A 155 -15.66 15.16 -14.87
CA PRO A 155 -14.37 15.84 -14.91
C PRO A 155 -14.34 16.93 -15.99
N PRO A 156 -13.60 18.02 -15.79
CA PRO A 156 -13.44 19.07 -16.80
C PRO A 156 -12.94 18.52 -18.14
N GLY A 157 -13.60 18.89 -19.22
CA GLY A 157 -13.28 18.45 -20.58
C GLY A 157 -13.99 17.17 -21.03
N PHE A 158 -14.91 16.63 -20.23
CA PHE A 158 -15.71 15.45 -20.55
C PHE A 158 -17.22 15.74 -20.52
N THR A 159 -18.00 14.88 -21.19
CA THR A 159 -19.46 14.93 -21.21
C THR A 159 -20.03 13.88 -20.27
N THR A 160 -21.35 13.97 -19.97
CA THR A 160 -22.07 12.93 -19.22
C THR A 160 -22.28 11.65 -20.02
N HIS A 161 -22.13 11.69 -21.35
CA HIS A 161 -22.25 10.51 -22.19
C HIS A 161 -21.00 9.64 -22.13
N ALA A 162 -21.17 8.39 -21.72
CA ALA A 162 -20.14 7.38 -21.80
C ALA A 162 -20.17 6.73 -23.19
N GLY A 163 -19.02 6.61 -23.84
CA GLY A 163 -18.86 5.83 -25.06
C GLY A 163 -19.13 4.35 -24.82
N TRP A 164 -18.83 3.88 -23.60
CA TRP A 164 -19.15 2.54 -23.14
C TRP A 164 -19.19 2.47 -21.60
N THR A 165 -19.93 1.48 -21.11
CA THR A 165 -20.01 1.15 -19.68
C THR A 165 -19.92 -0.36 -19.50
N VAL A 166 -19.49 -0.80 -18.31
CA VAL A 166 -19.45 -2.22 -17.93
C VAL A 166 -19.55 -2.35 -16.41
N ASN A 167 -20.23 -3.39 -15.95
CA ASN A 167 -20.28 -3.72 -14.53
C ASN A 167 -18.93 -4.28 -14.05
N ILE A 168 -18.47 -3.82 -12.91
CA ILE A 168 -17.27 -4.30 -12.22
C ILE A 168 -17.62 -4.96 -10.90
N ALA A 169 -16.75 -5.82 -10.39
CA ALA A 169 -16.91 -6.41 -9.07
C ALA A 169 -16.93 -5.31 -8.00
N GLU A 170 -17.75 -5.49 -6.96
CA GLU A 170 -17.85 -4.54 -5.86
C GLU A 170 -16.49 -4.37 -5.15
N ASN A 171 -16.23 -3.15 -4.69
CA ASN A 171 -14.99 -2.77 -4.00
C ASN A 171 -13.69 -3.02 -4.79
N THR A 172 -13.78 -3.18 -6.11
CA THR A 172 -12.61 -3.30 -6.98
C THR A 172 -12.37 -2.02 -7.78
N SER A 173 -11.14 -1.89 -8.25
CA SER A 173 -10.66 -0.74 -9.02
C SER A 173 -10.25 -1.18 -10.42
N PRO A 174 -10.52 -0.38 -11.46
CA PRO A 174 -9.98 -0.65 -12.79
C PRO A 174 -8.47 -0.36 -12.82
N ALA A 175 -7.74 -1.12 -13.62
CA ALA A 175 -6.37 -0.82 -13.99
C ALA A 175 -6.33 -0.26 -15.41
N ILE A 176 -5.69 0.88 -15.59
CA ILE A 176 -5.46 1.47 -16.89
C ILE A 176 -3.99 1.24 -17.26
N LYS A 177 -3.75 0.65 -18.42
CA LYS A 177 -2.39 0.45 -18.92
C LYS A 177 -1.67 1.81 -19.05
N PRO A 178 -0.38 1.92 -18.71
CA PRO A 178 0.32 3.20 -18.68
C PRO A 178 0.28 4.01 -19.98
N ASP A 179 0.13 3.35 -21.13
CA ASP A 179 -0.04 4.00 -22.44
C ASP A 179 -1.50 4.39 -22.76
N GLY A 180 -2.44 4.10 -21.88
CA GLY A 180 -3.86 4.41 -22.04
C GLY A 180 -4.59 3.55 -23.07
N THR A 181 -3.99 2.50 -23.60
CA THR A 181 -4.58 1.68 -24.68
C THR A 181 -5.54 0.61 -24.19
N GLU A 182 -5.44 0.21 -22.92
CA GLU A 182 -6.21 -0.89 -22.34
C GLU A 182 -6.75 -0.52 -20.95
N VAL A 183 -7.92 -1.09 -20.63
CA VAL A 183 -8.54 -1.05 -19.29
C VAL A 183 -8.81 -2.47 -18.84
N ALA A 184 -8.30 -2.84 -17.68
CA ALA A 184 -8.56 -4.13 -17.05
C ALA A 184 -9.45 -3.96 -15.83
N ILE A 185 -10.40 -4.89 -15.63
CA ILE A 185 -11.32 -4.92 -14.49
C ILE A 185 -11.47 -6.34 -13.95
N LEU A 186 -11.94 -6.45 -12.71
CA LEU A 186 -12.64 -7.65 -12.26
C LEU A 186 -14.14 -7.48 -12.54
N THR A 187 -14.73 -8.48 -13.18
CA THR A 187 -16.16 -8.51 -13.44
C THR A 187 -16.92 -9.11 -12.25
N ALA A 188 -18.21 -8.79 -12.11
CA ALA A 188 -19.04 -9.30 -11.02
C ALA A 188 -19.19 -10.84 -11.02
N ASP A 189 -18.93 -11.49 -12.14
CA ASP A 189 -18.96 -12.95 -12.29
C ASP A 189 -17.59 -13.63 -12.08
N GLY A 190 -16.62 -12.92 -11.49
CA GLY A 190 -15.34 -13.49 -11.06
C GLY A 190 -14.32 -13.70 -12.17
N LYS A 191 -14.28 -12.82 -13.17
CA LYS A 191 -13.31 -12.85 -14.26
C LYS A 191 -12.48 -11.57 -14.28
N VAL A 192 -11.24 -11.67 -14.73
CA VAL A 192 -10.51 -10.52 -15.23
C VAL A 192 -10.88 -10.32 -16.70
N ALA A 193 -11.26 -9.09 -17.07
CA ALA A 193 -11.56 -8.73 -18.45
C ALA A 193 -10.75 -7.50 -18.85
N VAL A 194 -10.18 -7.52 -20.05
CA VAL A 194 -9.39 -6.43 -20.62
C VAL A 194 -10.08 -5.90 -21.86
N PHE A 195 -10.24 -4.59 -21.90
CA PHE A 195 -10.88 -3.83 -22.98
C PHE A 195 -9.87 -2.92 -23.65
N ASP A 196 -10.07 -2.65 -24.95
CA ASP A 196 -9.41 -1.50 -25.56
C ASP A 196 -10.05 -0.18 -25.09
N ALA A 197 -9.48 0.95 -25.47
CA ALA A 197 -9.98 2.26 -25.10
C ALA A 197 -11.43 2.54 -25.55
N ASN A 198 -11.96 1.81 -26.54
CA ASN A 198 -13.31 1.95 -27.09
C ASN A 198 -14.30 0.94 -26.50
N GLY A 199 -13.90 0.15 -25.51
CA GLY A 199 -14.76 -0.82 -24.84
C GLY A 199 -14.86 -2.17 -25.55
N LYS A 200 -14.06 -2.43 -26.60
CA LYS A 200 -14.00 -3.75 -27.20
C LYS A 200 -13.25 -4.70 -26.28
N VAL A 201 -13.86 -5.82 -25.92
CA VAL A 201 -13.19 -6.89 -25.16
C VAL A 201 -12.03 -7.44 -25.98
N LEU A 202 -10.83 -7.35 -25.44
CA LEU A 202 -9.62 -7.93 -26.04
C LEU A 202 -9.45 -9.39 -25.62
N TRP A 203 -9.63 -9.66 -24.33
CA TRP A 203 -9.60 -11.00 -23.75
C TRP A 203 -10.19 -10.99 -22.33
N GLN A 204 -10.46 -12.17 -21.81
CA GLN A 204 -10.90 -12.40 -20.43
C GLN A 204 -10.43 -13.77 -19.95
N ASP A 205 -10.31 -13.93 -18.63
CA ASP A 205 -9.92 -15.17 -18.00
C ASP A 205 -10.58 -15.31 -16.63
N GLU A 206 -10.74 -16.53 -16.14
CA GLU A 206 -11.26 -16.80 -14.81
C GLU A 206 -10.19 -16.56 -13.75
N VAL A 207 -10.58 -15.96 -12.64
CA VAL A 207 -9.72 -15.76 -11.47
C VAL A 207 -10.40 -16.28 -10.21
N PRO A 208 -9.63 -16.63 -9.15
CA PRO A 208 -10.20 -17.00 -7.87
C PRO A 208 -11.10 -15.90 -7.28
N ASN A 209 -12.08 -16.30 -6.46
CA ASN A 209 -13.05 -15.37 -5.85
C ASN A 209 -12.43 -14.35 -4.89
N ASP A 210 -11.25 -14.64 -4.35
CA ASP A 210 -10.47 -13.76 -3.47
C ASP A 210 -9.47 -12.87 -4.22
N ALA A 211 -9.60 -12.80 -5.55
CA ALA A 211 -8.75 -11.98 -6.39
C ALA A 211 -8.89 -10.49 -6.05
N GLU A 212 -7.76 -9.83 -5.82
CA GLU A 212 -7.71 -8.37 -5.65
C GLU A 212 -7.83 -7.64 -6.98
N SER A 213 -8.00 -6.32 -6.94
CA SER A 213 -8.07 -5.48 -8.14
C SER A 213 -6.88 -5.72 -9.08
N PRO A 214 -7.09 -5.78 -10.40
CA PRO A 214 -6.01 -5.96 -11.35
C PRO A 214 -5.05 -4.78 -11.33
N VAL A 215 -3.77 -5.02 -11.61
CA VAL A 215 -2.72 -3.99 -11.67
C VAL A 215 -1.81 -4.24 -12.86
N TYR A 216 -1.51 -3.21 -13.65
CA TYR A 216 -0.40 -3.27 -14.59
C TYR A 216 0.93 -3.06 -13.86
N THR A 217 1.81 -4.04 -13.94
CA THR A 217 3.10 -4.07 -13.25
C THR A 217 4.20 -4.62 -14.15
N THR A 218 5.45 -4.54 -13.72
CA THR A 218 6.58 -5.07 -14.49
C THR A 218 7.12 -6.33 -13.81
N ILE A 219 7.17 -7.44 -14.55
CA ILE A 219 7.81 -8.69 -14.11
C ILE A 219 8.85 -9.07 -15.16
N ASP A 220 10.08 -9.33 -14.73
CA ASP A 220 11.23 -9.66 -15.60
C ASP A 220 11.39 -8.66 -16.77
N GLY A 221 11.22 -7.36 -16.50
CA GLY A 221 11.36 -6.28 -17.47
C GLY A 221 10.19 -6.13 -18.46
N LYS A 222 9.14 -6.94 -18.35
CA LYS A 222 7.96 -6.89 -19.21
C LYS A 222 6.76 -6.32 -18.45
N LEU A 223 6.01 -5.41 -19.08
CA LEU A 223 4.73 -4.97 -18.56
C LEU A 223 3.72 -6.11 -18.67
N VAL A 224 3.08 -6.45 -17.57
CA VAL A 224 2.09 -7.51 -17.45
C VAL A 224 0.86 -7.00 -16.72
N LEU A 225 -0.30 -7.61 -16.93
CA LEU A 225 -1.43 -7.49 -16.03
C LEU A 225 -1.26 -8.53 -14.92
N ALA A 226 -1.44 -8.13 -13.68
CA ALA A 226 -1.34 -9.01 -12.52
C ALA A 226 -2.56 -8.89 -11.62
N VAL A 227 -2.89 -9.99 -10.96
CA VAL A 227 -3.91 -10.10 -9.92
C VAL A 227 -3.30 -10.89 -8.76
N ALA A 228 -3.44 -10.38 -7.55
CA ALA A 228 -3.04 -11.09 -6.34
C ALA A 228 -4.25 -11.77 -5.71
N THR A 229 -4.02 -12.93 -5.12
CA THR A 229 -4.93 -13.63 -4.21
C THR A 229 -4.22 -13.81 -2.87
N GLN A 230 -4.86 -14.44 -1.92
CA GLN A 230 -4.25 -14.71 -0.61
C GLN A 230 -3.00 -15.59 -0.71
N ASP A 231 -2.93 -16.50 -1.68
CA ASP A 231 -1.88 -17.53 -1.81
C ASP A 231 -1.16 -17.54 -3.16
N THR A 232 -1.59 -16.71 -4.12
CA THR A 232 -1.08 -16.78 -5.50
C THR A 232 -0.98 -15.39 -6.14
N LEU A 233 0.11 -15.11 -6.84
CA LEU A 233 0.24 -14.02 -7.79
C LEU A 233 0.00 -14.58 -9.20
N ILE A 234 -1.05 -14.12 -9.86
CA ILE A 234 -1.42 -14.51 -11.22
C ILE A 234 -1.08 -13.36 -12.16
N TYR A 235 -0.43 -13.64 -13.29
CA TYR A 235 -0.14 -12.59 -14.26
C TYR A 235 -0.17 -13.07 -15.72
N TRP A 236 -0.55 -12.16 -16.61
CA TRP A 236 -0.64 -12.37 -18.06
C TRP A 236 0.37 -11.49 -18.78
N ALA A 237 1.16 -12.10 -19.66
CA ALA A 237 2.21 -11.38 -20.41
C ALA A 237 1.67 -10.59 -21.61
N GLY A 238 0.35 -10.43 -21.72
CA GLY A 238 -0.37 -9.68 -22.76
C GLY A 238 -1.15 -10.58 -23.71
N GLY A 239 -2.16 -10.01 -24.43
CA GLY A 239 -2.90 -10.64 -25.52
C GLY A 239 -3.73 -11.86 -25.15
N GLY A 240 -4.11 -12.06 -23.87
CA GLY A 240 -4.85 -13.25 -23.44
C GLY A 240 -4.00 -14.54 -23.43
N ALA A 241 -2.69 -14.40 -23.32
CA ALA A 241 -1.79 -15.55 -23.13
C ALA A 241 -2.15 -16.32 -21.85
N GLU A 242 -1.83 -17.60 -21.81
CA GLU A 242 -2.01 -18.43 -20.62
C GLU A 242 -1.38 -17.76 -19.37
N PRO A 243 -2.13 -17.64 -18.26
CA PRO A 243 -1.65 -16.99 -17.06
C PRO A 243 -0.52 -17.78 -16.42
N LYS A 244 0.48 -17.06 -15.94
CA LYS A 244 1.47 -17.61 -15.04
C LYS A 244 1.01 -17.45 -13.61
N LYS A 245 1.15 -18.51 -12.80
CA LYS A 245 0.77 -18.56 -11.40
C LYS A 245 2.00 -18.80 -10.53
N ILE A 246 2.21 -17.91 -9.58
CA ILE A 246 3.31 -17.98 -8.61
C ILE A 246 2.71 -18.17 -7.23
N GLY A 247 2.97 -19.31 -6.60
CA GLY A 247 2.53 -19.56 -5.22
C GLY A 247 3.24 -18.61 -4.25
N LEU A 248 2.46 -18.00 -3.37
CA LEU A 248 2.96 -17.11 -2.33
C LEU A 248 3.23 -17.89 -1.03
N PRO A 249 4.23 -17.50 -0.23
CA PRO A 249 4.40 -18.04 1.12
C PRO A 249 3.19 -17.75 2.02
N ASP A 250 2.96 -18.58 3.01
CA ASP A 250 1.86 -18.39 3.96
C ASP A 250 1.91 -17.01 4.64
N GLY A 251 0.78 -16.32 4.60
CA GLY A 251 0.63 -14.97 5.17
C GLY A 251 1.40 -13.87 4.44
N ALA A 252 1.93 -14.14 3.25
CA ALA A 252 2.54 -13.12 2.42
C ALA A 252 1.48 -12.13 1.89
N LYS A 253 1.90 -10.89 1.67
CA LYS A 253 1.07 -9.85 1.02
C LYS A 253 1.80 -9.30 -0.20
N VAL A 254 1.09 -9.18 -1.31
CA VAL A 254 1.61 -8.54 -2.52
C VAL A 254 1.32 -7.06 -2.48
N GLN A 255 2.33 -6.25 -2.76
CA GLN A 255 2.23 -4.80 -2.82
C GLN A 255 2.73 -4.29 -4.17
N PHE A 256 2.00 -3.35 -4.77
CA PHE A 256 2.32 -2.78 -6.08
C PHE A 256 2.71 -1.29 -5.98
N PHE A 257 3.38 -0.89 -4.89
CA PHE A 257 3.84 0.50 -4.70
C PHE A 257 4.99 0.88 -5.62
N GLY A 258 5.74 -0.10 -6.12
CA GLY A 258 6.82 0.07 -7.09
C GLY A 258 6.39 -0.21 -8.52
N LYS A 259 7.36 -0.33 -9.43
CA LYS A 259 7.13 -0.78 -10.80
C LYS A 259 6.91 -2.29 -10.88
N SER A 260 7.31 -3.03 -9.84
CA SER A 260 7.25 -4.49 -9.75
C SER A 260 6.57 -4.92 -8.45
N PRO A 261 5.96 -6.10 -8.41
CA PRO A 261 5.36 -6.61 -7.19
C PRO A 261 6.41 -6.82 -6.10
N LEU A 262 6.12 -6.36 -4.90
CA LEU A 262 6.86 -6.63 -3.68
C LEU A 262 6.02 -7.60 -2.83
N ILE A 263 6.60 -8.73 -2.48
CA ILE A 263 5.95 -9.71 -1.62
C ILE A 263 6.52 -9.57 -0.22
N THR A 264 5.73 -9.06 0.72
CA THR A 264 6.12 -8.89 2.13
C THR A 264 5.70 -10.10 2.94
N LEU A 265 6.59 -10.54 3.85
CA LEU A 265 6.38 -11.72 4.68
C LEU A 265 5.93 -11.29 6.08
N SER A 266 4.79 -11.76 6.53
CA SER A 266 4.30 -11.50 7.89
C SER A 266 5.22 -12.12 8.94
N GLY A 267 5.50 -11.38 10.01
CA GLY A 267 6.26 -11.86 11.18
C GLY A 267 7.79 -11.89 11.05
N THR A 268 8.35 -11.83 9.85
CA THR A 268 9.82 -11.89 9.66
C THR A 268 10.43 -10.54 9.28
N GLY A 269 9.60 -9.56 8.91
CA GLY A 269 10.07 -8.28 8.35
C GLY A 269 10.82 -8.43 7.01
N GLY A 270 10.86 -9.64 6.44
CA GLY A 270 11.48 -9.94 5.17
C GLY A 270 10.55 -9.68 3.99
N ALA A 271 11.12 -9.66 2.79
CA ALA A 271 10.35 -9.58 1.56
C ALA A 271 11.00 -10.38 0.43
N MET A 272 10.23 -10.58 -0.63
CA MET A 272 10.67 -11.23 -1.85
C MET A 272 10.36 -10.36 -3.06
N VAL A 273 11.14 -10.54 -4.11
CA VAL A 273 10.97 -9.88 -5.42
C VAL A 273 10.90 -10.94 -6.51
N MET A 274 10.29 -10.58 -7.64
CA MET A 274 10.29 -11.43 -8.84
C MET A 274 11.64 -11.33 -9.55
N SER A 275 12.26 -12.46 -9.83
CA SER A 275 13.54 -12.53 -10.55
C SER A 275 13.65 -13.82 -11.33
N GLY A 276 13.67 -13.74 -12.66
CA GLY A 276 13.74 -14.91 -13.55
C GLY A 276 12.51 -15.83 -13.48
N GLY A 277 11.33 -15.26 -13.26
CA GLY A 277 10.05 -15.99 -13.16
C GLY A 277 9.80 -16.66 -11.81
N GLU A 278 10.62 -16.41 -10.80
CA GLU A 278 10.54 -17.00 -9.46
C GLU A 278 10.60 -15.92 -8.37
N LEU A 279 10.12 -16.26 -7.17
CA LEU A 279 10.26 -15.41 -5.98
C LEU A 279 11.64 -15.61 -5.36
N LYS A 280 12.39 -14.53 -5.20
CA LYS A 280 13.69 -14.53 -4.50
C LYS A 280 13.65 -13.60 -3.30
N ALA A 281 14.21 -14.05 -2.18
CA ALA A 281 14.30 -13.22 -0.98
C ALA A 281 15.18 -11.98 -1.25
N VAL A 282 14.77 -10.83 -0.71
CA VAL A 282 15.55 -9.59 -0.74
C VAL A 282 16.78 -9.79 0.16
N PRO A 283 18.00 -9.81 -0.38
CA PRO A 283 19.20 -10.04 0.41
C PRO A 283 19.68 -8.78 1.14
N ASN A 284 20.65 -8.96 2.04
CA ASN A 284 21.43 -7.86 2.64
C ASN A 284 20.59 -6.72 3.23
N GLN A 285 19.44 -7.04 3.83
CA GLN A 285 18.61 -6.04 4.48
C GLN A 285 19.35 -5.39 5.66
N PRO A 286 19.58 -4.06 5.64
CA PRO A 286 20.21 -3.39 6.76
C PRO A 286 19.37 -3.49 8.03
N ARG A 287 20.03 -3.59 9.18
CA ARG A 287 19.33 -3.63 10.45
C ARG A 287 18.45 -2.39 10.63
N LEU A 288 17.24 -2.55 11.13
CA LEU A 288 16.25 -1.48 11.34
C LEU A 288 15.88 -0.75 10.04
N SER A 289 15.87 -1.44 8.90
CA SER A 289 15.35 -0.89 7.66
C SER A 289 13.96 -1.44 7.35
N THR A 290 13.15 -0.60 6.71
CA THR A 290 11.84 -0.96 6.16
C THR A 290 11.98 -1.11 4.66
N ILE A 291 11.36 -2.15 4.09
CA ILE A 291 11.30 -2.34 2.64
C ILE A 291 10.11 -1.53 2.12
N LEU A 292 10.34 -0.69 1.12
CA LEU A 292 9.38 0.32 0.67
C LEU A 292 8.68 -0.08 -0.62
N LEU A 293 9.41 -0.61 -1.61
CA LEU A 293 8.89 -1.01 -2.91
C LEU A 293 9.86 -1.93 -3.65
N ALA A 294 9.38 -2.52 -4.76
CA ALA A 294 10.22 -3.27 -5.70
C ALA A 294 10.25 -2.63 -7.08
N GLU A 295 11.38 -2.78 -7.77
CA GLU A 295 11.59 -2.40 -9.17
C GLU A 295 12.46 -3.47 -9.87
N GLY A 296 11.85 -4.23 -10.76
CA GLY A 296 12.49 -5.41 -11.35
C GLY A 296 12.84 -6.45 -10.28
N ASP A 297 14.08 -6.87 -10.29
CA ASP A 297 14.66 -7.85 -9.35
C ASP A 297 15.21 -7.23 -8.05
N ARG A 298 14.96 -5.93 -7.80
CA ARG A 298 15.51 -5.20 -6.65
C ARG A 298 14.44 -4.59 -5.79
N ALA A 299 14.73 -4.43 -4.50
CA ALA A 299 13.88 -3.74 -3.54
C ALA A 299 14.57 -2.47 -3.01
N LEU A 300 13.78 -1.41 -2.83
CA LEU A 300 14.20 -0.20 -2.14
C LEU A 300 13.88 -0.34 -0.65
N MET A 301 14.87 -0.08 0.16
CA MET A 301 14.77 -0.06 1.61
C MET A 301 15.19 1.30 2.17
N SER A 302 14.71 1.64 3.34
CA SER A 302 15.16 2.82 4.07
C SER A 302 15.33 2.53 5.55
N GLN A 303 16.38 3.06 6.16
CA GLN A 303 16.40 3.26 7.61
C GLN A 303 15.56 4.48 7.96
N TYR A 304 15.06 4.53 9.19
CA TYR A 304 14.16 5.58 9.68
C TYR A 304 14.64 7.01 9.36
N HIS A 305 15.91 7.30 9.65
CA HIS A 305 16.55 8.58 9.34
C HIS A 305 17.33 8.58 8.01
N GLY A 306 16.95 7.73 7.04
CA GLY A 306 17.81 7.45 5.89
C GLY A 306 19.14 6.79 6.33
N PRO A 307 19.99 6.33 5.44
CA PRO A 307 19.92 6.38 3.99
C PRO A 307 18.89 5.43 3.36
N LEU A 308 18.76 5.54 2.03
CA LEU A 308 18.07 4.57 1.19
C LEU A 308 19.06 3.50 0.72
N PHE A 309 18.53 2.30 0.43
CA PHE A 309 19.33 1.19 -0.08
C PHE A 309 18.56 0.46 -1.18
N TRP A 310 19.21 0.24 -2.32
CA TRP A 310 18.76 -0.75 -3.29
C TRP A 310 19.45 -2.08 -3.03
N SER A 311 18.66 -3.14 -2.91
CA SER A 311 19.12 -4.52 -2.76
C SER A 311 18.53 -5.39 -3.85
N ALA A 312 19.36 -6.19 -4.48
CA ALA A 312 18.97 -7.20 -5.48
C ALA A 312 19.73 -8.50 -5.22
N PRO A 313 19.18 -9.67 -5.62
CA PRO A 313 19.93 -10.92 -5.62
C PRO A 313 21.24 -10.76 -6.42
N ASP A 314 22.31 -11.34 -5.91
CA ASP A 314 23.62 -11.40 -6.55
C ASP A 314 24.27 -10.04 -6.91
N LYS A 315 23.79 -8.94 -6.31
CA LYS A 315 24.34 -7.59 -6.49
C LYS A 315 24.75 -6.97 -5.15
N PRO A 316 25.78 -6.12 -5.13
CA PRO A 316 26.15 -5.40 -3.93
C PRO A 316 25.06 -4.42 -3.51
N LEU A 317 24.91 -4.22 -2.21
CA LEU A 317 23.99 -3.24 -1.64
C LEU A 317 24.38 -1.82 -2.07
N GLN A 318 23.49 -1.12 -2.77
CA GLN A 318 23.69 0.26 -3.21
C GLN A 318 23.11 1.22 -2.19
N LYS A 319 23.95 2.00 -1.53
CA LYS A 319 23.54 3.03 -0.56
C LYS A 319 23.35 4.37 -1.24
N ILE A 320 22.24 5.06 -0.93
CA ILE A 320 21.89 6.38 -1.43
C ILE A 320 21.60 7.30 -0.24
N ILE A 321 22.23 8.45 -0.20
CA ILE A 321 22.06 9.43 0.88
C ILE A 321 21.15 10.55 0.37
N PRO A 322 19.97 10.77 0.99
CA PRO A 322 19.10 11.90 0.66
C PRO A 322 19.83 13.22 0.89
N GLN A 323 19.81 14.09 -0.10
CA GLN A 323 20.41 15.42 -0.05
C GLN A 323 19.61 16.35 0.86
N LYS A 324 20.27 17.10 1.72
CA LYS A 324 19.64 18.11 2.60
C LYS A 324 18.93 19.18 1.78
N PRO A 325 17.62 19.44 1.99
CA PRO A 325 16.91 20.55 1.36
C PRO A 325 17.25 21.88 2.03
N GLY A 326 17.00 22.99 1.32
CA GLY A 326 17.09 24.32 1.91
C GLY A 326 16.13 24.49 3.10
N GLY A 327 16.58 25.14 4.16
CA GLY A 327 15.79 25.36 5.38
C GLY A 327 15.84 24.24 6.43
N ALA A 328 16.33 23.06 6.08
CA ALA A 328 16.54 21.98 7.05
C ALA A 328 17.71 22.29 7.98
N ILE A 329 17.56 21.97 9.29
CA ILE A 329 18.60 22.18 10.30
C ILE A 329 19.46 20.92 10.53
N THR A 330 18.99 19.74 10.13
CA THR A 330 19.69 18.46 10.30
C THR A 330 20.36 18.02 8.99
N ASP A 331 21.41 17.19 9.09
CA ASP A 331 22.09 16.63 7.93
C ASP A 331 21.50 15.29 7.46
N LYS A 332 20.50 14.80 8.17
CA LYS A 332 19.73 13.60 7.82
C LYS A 332 18.24 13.90 7.90
N PRO A 333 17.40 13.19 7.14
CA PRO A 333 15.95 13.28 7.31
C PRO A 333 15.55 12.97 8.76
N GLN A 334 14.50 13.60 9.23
CA GLN A 334 13.86 13.19 10.47
C GLN A 334 13.24 11.80 10.31
N GLN A 335 12.64 11.56 9.13
CA GLN A 335 12.05 10.27 8.77
C GLN A 335 11.93 10.14 7.26
N VAL A 336 12.13 8.92 6.73
CA VAL A 336 11.65 8.52 5.40
C VAL A 336 10.29 7.86 5.60
N LEU A 337 9.24 8.43 4.99
CA LEU A 337 7.85 8.02 5.20
C LEU A 337 7.41 6.94 4.24
N ALA A 338 7.75 7.09 2.95
CA ALA A 338 7.31 6.21 1.88
C ALA A 338 8.21 6.34 0.65
N ALA A 339 7.96 5.52 -0.34
CA ALA A 339 8.53 5.66 -1.66
C ALA A 339 7.51 5.31 -2.74
N SER A 340 7.70 5.86 -3.92
CA SER A 340 7.04 5.49 -5.17
C SER A 340 8.10 5.25 -6.24
N PRO A 341 7.78 4.75 -7.42
CA PRO A 341 8.74 4.67 -8.51
C PRO A 341 9.45 6.00 -8.72
N ASP A 342 10.79 5.97 -8.70
CA ASP A 342 11.70 7.11 -8.87
C ASP A 342 11.78 8.10 -7.70
N TYR A 343 10.85 8.07 -6.71
CA TYR A 343 10.77 9.06 -5.63
C TYR A 343 10.73 8.46 -4.24
N ALA A 344 11.47 9.06 -3.30
CA ALA A 344 11.37 8.80 -1.87
C ALA A 344 10.84 10.05 -1.15
N LEU A 345 9.93 9.86 -0.22
CA LEU A 345 9.24 10.90 0.53
C LEU A 345 9.85 10.98 1.93
N ALA A 346 10.45 12.09 2.25
CA ALA A 346 11.11 12.30 3.54
C ALA A 346 10.70 13.64 4.18
N ILE A 347 10.71 13.66 5.50
CA ILE A 347 10.50 14.88 6.27
C ILE A 347 11.80 15.29 6.96
N TRP A 348 12.04 16.60 7.03
CA TRP A 348 13.24 17.18 7.60
C TRP A 348 12.90 18.19 8.70
N GLN A 349 13.73 18.26 9.73
CA GLN A 349 13.53 19.21 10.81
C GLN A 349 13.78 20.64 10.36
N THR A 350 12.94 21.57 10.87
CA THR A 350 13.10 23.01 10.72
C THR A 350 13.54 23.66 12.02
N LYS A 351 13.76 24.97 12.03
CA LYS A 351 13.97 25.75 13.24
C LYS A 351 12.72 25.78 14.14
N ASP A 352 11.55 25.63 13.57
CA ASP A 352 10.28 25.52 14.28
C ASP A 352 10.05 24.04 14.63
N PRO A 353 10.08 23.64 15.92
CA PRO A 353 9.97 22.24 16.29
C PRO A 353 8.60 21.61 16.00
N GLU A 354 7.56 22.41 15.75
CA GLU A 354 6.23 21.93 15.38
C GLU A 354 6.10 21.65 13.88
N LYS A 355 7.07 22.08 13.06
CA LYS A 355 7.04 21.97 11.61
C LYS A 355 8.18 21.13 11.05
N VAL A 356 7.88 20.46 9.96
CA VAL A 356 8.84 19.71 9.14
C VAL A 356 8.80 20.23 7.72
N ILE A 357 9.87 19.99 6.97
CA ILE A 357 9.92 20.23 5.51
C ILE A 357 9.67 18.90 4.81
N PRO A 358 8.51 18.69 4.19
CA PRO A 358 8.27 17.54 3.34
C PRO A 358 9.10 17.71 2.06
N THR A 359 9.88 16.68 1.71
CA THR A 359 10.84 16.74 0.60
C THR A 359 10.77 15.46 -0.22
N VAL A 360 10.69 15.59 -1.52
CA VAL A 360 10.73 14.49 -2.48
C VAL A 360 12.16 14.34 -2.98
N HIS A 361 12.68 13.13 -2.89
CA HIS A 361 14.04 12.78 -3.32
C HIS A 361 14.01 11.77 -4.46
N SER A 362 14.99 11.83 -5.34
CA SER A 362 15.24 10.79 -6.33
C SER A 362 15.71 9.50 -5.64
N THR A 363 15.06 8.37 -5.90
CA THR A 363 15.49 7.05 -5.40
C THR A 363 16.77 6.55 -6.07
N ALA A 364 17.16 7.12 -7.20
CA ALA A 364 18.38 6.76 -7.91
C ALA A 364 19.62 7.51 -7.38
N SER A 365 19.46 8.76 -6.92
CA SER A 365 20.60 9.63 -6.59
C SER A 365 20.53 10.30 -5.22
N GLY A 366 19.37 10.27 -4.55
CA GLY A 366 19.12 11.03 -3.32
C GLY A 366 18.97 12.54 -3.52
N LYS A 367 19.09 13.06 -4.74
CA LYS A 367 18.92 14.48 -5.03
C LYS A 367 17.52 14.96 -4.70
N VAL A 368 17.40 16.19 -4.24
CA VAL A 368 16.12 16.87 -4.03
C VAL A 368 15.44 17.08 -5.38
N VAL A 369 14.18 16.62 -5.48
CA VAL A 369 13.31 16.79 -6.66
C VAL A 369 12.32 17.92 -6.42
N ALA A 370 11.69 17.92 -5.23
CA ALA A 370 10.75 18.95 -4.83
C ALA A 370 10.82 19.20 -3.32
N VAL A 371 10.54 20.43 -2.91
CA VAL A 371 10.47 20.85 -1.51
C VAL A 371 9.11 21.48 -1.29
N CYS A 372 8.30 20.90 -0.43
CA CYS A 372 7.01 21.44 -0.03
C CYS A 372 7.19 22.53 1.03
N GLN A 373 6.18 23.39 1.19
CA GLN A 373 6.14 24.34 2.29
C GLN A 373 6.13 23.62 3.64
N PRO A 374 6.75 24.16 4.68
CA PRO A 374 6.75 23.58 6.02
C PRO A 374 5.32 23.34 6.53
N ALA A 375 5.09 22.17 7.09
CA ALA A 375 3.81 21.72 7.62
C ALA A 375 3.99 21.01 8.97
N SER A 376 2.90 20.77 9.70
CA SER A 376 2.91 19.97 10.92
C SER A 376 3.42 18.55 10.63
N ALA A 377 4.29 18.02 11.47
CA ALA A 377 4.80 16.66 11.33
C ALA A 377 3.66 15.61 11.39
N THR A 378 2.65 15.87 12.23
CA THR A 378 1.48 14.99 12.37
C THR A 378 0.66 14.96 11.09
N ASP A 379 0.44 16.12 10.46
CA ASP A 379 -0.35 16.21 9.23
C ASP A 379 0.36 15.49 8.09
N VAL A 380 1.66 15.76 7.89
CA VAL A 380 2.46 15.15 6.82
C VAL A 380 2.53 13.63 6.91
N GLN A 381 2.51 13.06 8.11
CA GLN A 381 2.47 11.60 8.29
C GLN A 381 1.17 10.96 7.80
N SER A 382 0.10 11.74 7.69
CA SER A 382 -1.20 11.28 7.18
C SER A 382 -1.43 11.58 5.69
N TRP A 383 -0.48 12.24 5.03
CA TRP A 383 -0.60 12.62 3.63
C TRP A 383 -0.42 11.43 2.69
N ASP A 384 -1.34 11.30 1.76
CA ASP A 384 -1.25 10.33 0.68
C ASP A 384 -0.38 10.87 -0.45
N TRP A 385 0.37 9.96 -1.08
CA TRP A 385 1.11 10.25 -2.29
C TRP A 385 0.34 9.76 -3.51
N VAL A 386 0.05 10.67 -4.42
CA VAL A 386 -0.62 10.39 -5.69
C VAL A 386 0.29 10.85 -6.83
N PRO A 387 0.91 9.92 -7.58
CA PRO A 387 1.73 10.25 -8.74
C PRO A 387 0.87 10.40 -10.00
N ASP A 388 1.30 11.26 -10.93
CA ASP A 388 0.82 11.24 -12.30
C ASP A 388 1.44 10.06 -13.07
N PRO A 389 0.66 9.21 -13.73
CA PRO A 389 1.18 8.14 -14.59
C PRO A 389 2.18 8.66 -15.65
N ASN A 390 1.96 9.88 -16.16
CA ASN A 390 2.85 10.52 -17.12
C ASN A 390 4.04 11.27 -16.49
N ARG A 391 4.19 11.21 -15.16
CA ARG A 391 5.30 11.82 -14.39
C ARG A 391 5.46 13.33 -14.58
N ARG A 392 4.39 14.03 -14.93
CA ARG A 392 4.39 15.49 -15.07
C ARG A 392 4.08 16.20 -13.76
N MET A 393 3.29 15.56 -12.92
CA MET A 393 2.82 16.11 -11.65
C MET A 393 2.80 15.00 -10.59
N ALA A 394 2.68 15.44 -9.34
CA ALA A 394 2.36 14.59 -8.22
C ALA A 394 1.60 15.42 -7.16
N ALA A 395 0.94 14.75 -6.26
CA ALA A 395 0.43 15.38 -5.04
C ALA A 395 0.89 14.56 -3.83
N TRP A 396 1.35 15.25 -2.80
CA TRP A 396 1.63 14.66 -1.50
C TRP A 396 0.83 15.42 -0.46
N GLY A 397 -0.35 14.87 -0.15
CA GLY A 397 -1.35 15.56 0.65
C GLY A 397 -1.63 16.95 0.09
N GLU A 398 -1.47 17.98 0.92
CA GLU A 398 -1.68 19.37 0.56
C GLU A 398 -0.65 19.95 -0.42
N CYS A 399 0.45 19.25 -0.67
CA CYS A 399 1.53 19.71 -1.54
C CYS A 399 1.33 19.21 -2.97
N LEU A 400 0.96 20.10 -3.87
CA LEU A 400 0.86 19.84 -5.30
C LEU A 400 2.21 20.15 -5.95
N ILE A 401 2.73 19.21 -6.72
CA ILE A 401 4.09 19.22 -7.24
C ILE A 401 4.07 19.21 -8.77
N ASN A 402 4.73 20.17 -9.40
CA ASN A 402 5.02 20.09 -10.81
C ASN A 402 6.40 19.42 -10.98
N LEU A 403 6.40 18.22 -11.55
CA LEU A 403 7.63 17.45 -11.78
C LEU A 403 8.33 17.81 -13.10
N ALA A 404 7.61 18.44 -14.05
CA ALA A 404 8.17 18.88 -15.33
C ALA A 404 8.94 20.20 -15.20
N THR A 405 8.43 21.11 -14.35
CA THR A 405 9.10 22.38 -14.02
C THR A 405 9.13 22.49 -12.50
N PRO A 406 10.31 22.54 -11.86
CA PRO A 406 10.40 22.57 -10.41
C PRO A 406 9.50 23.64 -9.80
N GLY A 407 8.55 23.20 -8.97
CA GLY A 407 7.62 24.10 -8.29
C GLY A 407 6.60 23.33 -7.48
N THR A 408 6.23 23.90 -6.34
CA THR A 408 5.24 23.33 -5.44
C THR A 408 4.22 24.40 -5.06
N VAL A 409 2.97 23.98 -4.90
CA VAL A 409 1.87 24.81 -4.37
C VAL A 409 1.20 24.04 -3.24
N ARG A 410 0.96 24.70 -2.12
CA ARG A 410 0.19 24.13 -1.02
C ARG A 410 -1.26 24.57 -1.10
N ILE A 411 -2.18 23.61 -1.00
CA ILE A 411 -3.62 23.84 -0.82
C ILE A 411 -3.99 23.21 0.51
N GLN A 412 -4.35 24.03 1.47
CA GLN A 412 -4.70 23.60 2.81
C GLN A 412 -5.92 22.66 2.79
N ASP A 413 -5.91 21.64 3.64
CA ASP A 413 -6.96 20.62 3.80
C ASP A 413 -7.26 19.83 2.50
N PHE A 414 -6.35 19.84 1.53
CA PHE A 414 -6.51 19.11 0.29
C PHE A 414 -6.08 17.65 0.45
N HIS A 415 -6.97 16.73 0.11
CA HIS A 415 -6.73 15.29 0.09
C HIS A 415 -6.73 14.78 -1.35
N PRO A 416 -5.57 14.53 -1.96
CA PRO A 416 -5.47 14.08 -3.34
C PRO A 416 -6.03 12.66 -3.51
N LEU A 417 -6.72 12.42 -4.63
CA LEU A 417 -7.34 11.13 -4.94
C LEU A 417 -6.81 10.52 -6.23
N SER A 418 -6.63 11.32 -7.28
CA SER A 418 -6.11 10.85 -8.57
C SER A 418 -5.54 12.02 -9.38
N ILE A 419 -4.70 11.69 -10.37
CA ILE A 419 -4.17 12.66 -11.33
C ILE A 419 -4.47 12.19 -12.74
N THR A 420 -5.11 13.08 -13.52
CA THR A 420 -5.23 12.95 -14.97
C THR A 420 -4.81 14.27 -15.58
N SER A 421 -3.54 14.33 -15.97
CA SER A 421 -2.92 15.59 -16.44
C SER A 421 -3.80 16.33 -17.48
N PRO A 422 -4.07 17.63 -17.30
CA PRO A 422 -3.39 18.57 -16.41
C PRO A 422 -4.04 18.74 -15.00
N PHE A 423 -4.95 17.89 -14.58
CA PHE A 423 -5.70 18.04 -13.34
C PHE A 423 -5.24 17.07 -12.26
N ILE A 424 -5.21 17.58 -11.03
CA ILE A 424 -5.11 16.82 -9.78
C ILE A 424 -6.50 16.85 -9.14
N TYR A 425 -7.08 15.68 -8.90
CA TYR A 425 -8.39 15.55 -8.26
C TYR A 425 -8.20 15.22 -6.79
N GLY A 426 -8.95 15.90 -5.94
CA GLY A 426 -8.91 15.70 -4.51
C GLY A 426 -10.03 16.40 -3.81
N THR A 427 -10.21 16.16 -2.53
CA THR A 427 -11.26 16.74 -1.71
C THR A 427 -10.73 17.82 -0.77
N ILE A 428 -11.57 18.82 -0.51
CA ILE A 428 -11.46 19.74 0.61
C ILE A 428 -12.79 19.62 1.38
N GLY A 429 -12.74 19.12 2.60
CA GLY A 429 -13.96 18.71 3.30
C GLY A 429 -14.70 17.60 2.53
N SER A 430 -15.99 17.82 2.25
CA SER A 430 -16.83 16.86 1.50
C SER A 430 -16.90 17.14 -0.01
N LYS A 431 -16.19 18.15 -0.52
CA LYS A 431 -16.31 18.58 -1.92
C LYS A 431 -15.10 18.13 -2.75
N LEU A 432 -15.35 17.62 -3.94
CA LEU A 432 -14.33 17.24 -4.90
C LEU A 432 -13.91 18.46 -5.73
N TYR A 433 -12.61 18.59 -5.95
CA TYR A 433 -12.01 19.63 -6.78
C TYR A 433 -11.12 19.01 -7.87
N ALA A 434 -11.15 19.60 -9.05
CA ALA A 434 -10.14 19.40 -10.09
C ALA A 434 -9.23 20.63 -10.08
N VAL A 435 -7.95 20.44 -9.81
CA VAL A 435 -7.00 21.52 -9.58
C VAL A 435 -5.81 21.40 -10.53
N THR A 436 -5.38 22.51 -11.12
CA THR A 436 -4.09 22.61 -11.79
C THR A 436 -3.21 23.55 -10.97
N PRO A 437 -1.98 23.18 -10.60
CA PRO A 437 -1.10 24.05 -9.83
C PRO A 437 -0.97 25.43 -10.48
N GLY A 438 -1.23 26.50 -9.69
CA GLY A 438 -1.19 27.89 -10.16
C GLY A 438 -2.43 28.37 -10.96
N LYS A 439 -3.48 27.54 -11.09
CA LYS A 439 -4.75 27.92 -11.75
C LYS A 439 -5.95 27.84 -10.79
N PRO A 440 -7.07 28.50 -11.13
CA PRO A 440 -8.28 28.41 -10.33
C PRO A 440 -8.76 26.97 -10.16
N GLN A 441 -9.35 26.69 -8.99
CA GLN A 441 -9.96 25.42 -8.67
C GLN A 441 -11.29 25.26 -9.43
N HIS A 442 -11.54 24.05 -9.92
CA HIS A 442 -12.81 23.65 -10.50
C HIS A 442 -13.55 22.76 -9.51
N LEU A 443 -14.69 23.24 -8.99
CA LEU A 443 -15.51 22.49 -8.05
C LEU A 443 -16.39 21.48 -8.81
N LEU A 444 -16.32 20.20 -8.43
CA LEU A 444 -17.19 19.13 -8.91
C LEU A 444 -18.20 18.79 -7.80
N ASP A 445 -19.43 19.33 -7.90
CA ASP A 445 -20.51 19.16 -6.92
C ASP A 445 -21.79 18.73 -7.65
N PRO A 446 -22.65 17.82 -7.11
CA PRO A 446 -22.70 17.29 -5.75
C PRO A 446 -22.08 15.88 -5.52
N ALA A 447 -21.65 15.15 -6.55
CA ALA A 447 -21.20 13.78 -6.39
C ALA A 447 -19.67 13.69 -6.41
N PRO A 448 -19.02 13.20 -5.35
CA PRO A 448 -17.56 13.06 -5.31
C PRO A 448 -17.11 11.86 -6.14
N VAL A 449 -17.04 12.03 -7.46
CA VAL A 449 -16.57 10.99 -8.38
C VAL A 449 -15.28 11.46 -9.04
N ARG A 450 -14.23 10.67 -8.88
CA ARG A 450 -12.91 10.94 -9.46
C ARG A 450 -12.66 10.08 -10.69
N PRO A 451 -11.93 10.56 -11.69
CA PRO A 451 -11.42 9.69 -12.74
C PRO A 451 -10.29 8.80 -12.18
N TRP A 452 -10.29 7.54 -12.58
CA TRP A 452 -9.20 6.60 -12.31
C TRP A 452 -8.01 6.82 -13.25
N GLY A 453 -8.27 7.40 -14.42
CA GLY A 453 -7.29 7.72 -15.44
C GLY A 453 -7.96 7.98 -16.78
N ILE A 454 -7.14 8.04 -17.82
CA ILE A 454 -7.57 8.22 -19.21
C ILE A 454 -7.24 6.97 -20.01
N ALA A 455 -8.22 6.43 -20.73
CA ALA A 455 -8.01 5.38 -21.72
C ALA A 455 -8.38 5.92 -23.12
N GLY A 456 -7.39 5.96 -24.01
CA GLY A 456 -7.54 6.68 -25.29
C GLY A 456 -7.81 8.17 -25.03
N ASN A 457 -9.06 8.57 -25.29
CA ASN A 457 -9.54 9.94 -25.03
C ASN A 457 -10.68 9.95 -23.97
N HIS A 458 -11.03 8.81 -23.38
CA HIS A 458 -12.12 8.69 -22.40
C HIS A 458 -11.61 8.81 -20.97
N ALA A 459 -12.37 9.53 -20.13
CA ALA A 459 -12.13 9.49 -18.68
C ALA A 459 -12.79 8.24 -18.10
N ILE A 460 -12.00 7.43 -17.41
CA ILE A 460 -12.48 6.21 -16.75
C ILE A 460 -12.95 6.55 -15.34
N ILE A 461 -14.23 6.37 -15.08
CA ILE A 461 -14.90 6.64 -13.80
C ILE A 461 -15.58 5.36 -13.32
N VAL A 462 -15.63 5.16 -12.02
CA VAL A 462 -16.41 4.10 -11.38
C VAL A 462 -17.45 4.73 -10.47
N PHE A 463 -18.69 4.36 -10.67
CA PHE A 463 -19.81 4.78 -9.84
C PHE A 463 -20.81 3.63 -9.68
N ALA A 464 -21.20 3.31 -8.45
CA ALA A 464 -22.15 2.25 -8.10
C ALA A 464 -21.82 0.90 -8.79
N SER A 465 -20.54 0.48 -8.74
CA SER A 465 -20.02 -0.75 -9.35
C SER A 465 -20.21 -0.84 -10.89
N VAL A 466 -20.33 0.32 -11.52
CA VAL A 466 -20.30 0.45 -12.98
C VAL A 466 -19.11 1.33 -13.38
N LEU A 467 -18.36 0.88 -14.34
CA LEU A 467 -17.33 1.66 -14.99
C LEU A 467 -17.96 2.42 -16.16
N TYR A 468 -17.67 3.70 -16.24
CA TYR A 468 -18.07 4.62 -17.32
C TYR A 468 -16.82 5.15 -18.01
N ALA A 469 -16.75 5.03 -19.33
CA ALA A 469 -15.73 5.66 -20.17
C ALA A 469 -16.31 6.92 -20.80
N LEU A 470 -16.19 8.06 -20.13
CA LEU A 470 -16.82 9.31 -20.54
C LEU A 470 -16.16 9.90 -21.78
N ASN A 471 -17.00 10.32 -22.74
CA ASN A 471 -16.55 10.97 -23.95
C ASN A 471 -15.98 12.36 -23.68
N PRO A 472 -14.92 12.80 -24.39
CA PRO A 472 -14.46 14.16 -24.33
C PRO A 472 -15.51 15.12 -24.92
N VAL A 473 -15.50 16.37 -24.44
CA VAL A 473 -16.27 17.45 -25.06
C VAL A 473 -15.78 17.63 -26.51
N PRO A 474 -16.67 17.64 -27.51
CA PRO A 474 -16.29 17.96 -28.89
C PRO A 474 -15.54 19.30 -28.97
N ARG A 475 -14.45 19.32 -29.72
CA ARG A 475 -13.66 20.55 -29.98
C ARG A 475 -14.29 21.39 -31.08
#